data_ef258801d0848c84f9a07c2dad48ecb4
#
_entry.id   ef258801d0848c84f9a07c2dad48ecb4
#
_cell.length_a   1.000
_cell.length_b   1.000
_cell.length_c   1.000
_cell.angle_alpha   90.00
_cell.angle_beta   90.00
_cell.angle_gamma   90.00
#
_symmetry.space_group_name_H-M   'P 1'
#
loop_
_entity.id
_entity.type
_entity.pdbx_description
1 polymer ?
#
loop_
_entity_poly.entity_id
_entity_poly.type
_entity_poly.pdbx_seq_one_letter_code
_entity_poly.pdbx_strand_id
1 'polypeptide(L)'
;CTPSMMVKLSKLGKVLGPKGLMPNPKLGSVSENIKQAITDAKSGQVEIRNDKDGNIGVSIGKKSFQDDQLIKNFNAIIDTLEKEKSNNTLKGDLIKSAFVTSTMGVSYKLKLGKNI
;
A
#
# COMPACT_ATOMS: atom_id res chain seq x y z
N CYS A 1 8.49 13.18 -7.45
CA CYS A 1 8.94 14.55 -7.81
C CYS A 1 10.07 15.00 -6.89
N THR A 2 10.74 16.13 -7.23
CA THR A 2 11.72 16.78 -6.34
C THR A 2 11.02 17.70 -5.33
N PRO A 3 11.63 17.95 -4.14
CA PRO A 3 11.04 18.84 -3.14
C PRO A 3 10.73 20.25 -3.68
N SER A 4 11.60 20.79 -4.53
CA SER A 4 11.42 22.10 -5.13
C SER A 4 10.20 22.21 -6.05
N MET A 5 9.77 21.10 -6.64
CA MET A 5 8.60 21.05 -7.51
C MET A 5 7.27 20.91 -6.73
N MET A 6 7.32 20.55 -5.45
CA MET A 6 6.13 20.42 -4.60
C MET A 6 5.34 21.72 -4.51
N VAL A 7 6.01 22.87 -4.47
CA VAL A 7 5.36 24.19 -4.43
C VAL A 7 4.52 24.43 -5.67
N LYS A 8 5.01 24.02 -6.84
CA LYS A 8 4.26 24.13 -8.11
C LYS A 8 3.09 23.13 -8.17
N LEU A 9 3.28 21.93 -7.63
CA LEU A 9 2.25 20.89 -7.59
C LEU A 9 1.13 21.20 -6.60
N SER A 10 1.38 21.98 -5.57
CA SER A 10 0.33 22.36 -4.59
C SER A 10 -0.85 23.10 -5.24
N LYS A 11 -0.61 23.82 -6.33
CA LYS A 11 -1.69 24.44 -7.14
C LYS A 11 -2.63 23.41 -7.77
N LEU A 12 -2.15 22.21 -8.04
CA LEU A 12 -2.91 21.08 -8.58
C LEU A 12 -3.47 20.15 -7.49
N GLY A 13 -3.26 20.48 -6.22
CA GLY A 13 -3.68 19.67 -5.08
C GLY A 13 -5.17 19.36 -5.05
N LYS A 14 -6.00 20.31 -5.52
CA LYS A 14 -7.45 20.11 -5.63
C LYS A 14 -7.85 19.00 -6.62
N VAL A 15 -7.02 18.75 -7.64
CA VAL A 15 -7.26 17.71 -8.66
C VAL A 15 -6.58 16.40 -8.28
N LEU A 16 -5.34 16.47 -7.78
CA LEU A 16 -4.51 15.29 -7.47
C LEU A 16 -4.88 14.66 -6.12
N GLY A 17 -5.29 15.47 -5.14
CA GLY A 17 -5.65 15.00 -3.80
C GLY A 17 -6.77 13.95 -3.80
N PRO A 18 -7.96 14.26 -4.37
CA PRO A 18 -9.08 13.31 -4.42
C PRO A 18 -8.77 12.03 -5.18
N LYS A 19 -7.88 12.09 -6.18
CA LYS A 19 -7.45 10.91 -6.96
C LYS A 19 -6.36 10.09 -6.28
N GLY A 20 -5.85 10.52 -5.12
CA GLY A 20 -4.75 9.84 -4.45
C GLY A 20 -3.41 9.92 -5.17
N LEU A 21 -3.25 10.83 -6.13
CA LEU A 21 -2.04 11.00 -6.95
C LEU A 21 -1.09 12.06 -6.41
N MET A 22 -1.42 12.70 -5.29
CA MET A 22 -0.57 13.73 -4.68
C MET A 22 0.71 13.08 -4.13
N PRO A 23 1.91 13.58 -4.52
CA PRO A 23 3.17 13.09 -3.99
C PRO A 23 3.27 13.28 -2.47
N ASN A 24 3.76 12.26 -1.77
CA ASN A 24 3.95 12.30 -0.32
C ASN A 24 5.41 11.99 0.03
N PRO A 25 6.11 12.88 0.78
CA PRO A 25 7.49 12.65 1.20
C PRO A 25 7.65 11.38 2.04
N LYS A 26 6.69 11.07 2.91
CA LYS A 26 6.72 9.87 3.77
C LYS A 26 6.70 8.56 3.00
N LEU A 27 6.14 8.56 1.82
CA LEU A 27 6.02 7.38 0.94
C LEU A 27 7.14 7.29 -0.10
N GLY A 28 8.13 8.17 -0.02
CA GLY A 28 9.24 8.19 -0.96
C GLY A 28 8.90 8.73 -2.37
N SER A 29 7.68 9.24 -2.58
CA SER A 29 7.27 9.83 -3.86
C SER A 29 7.93 11.19 -4.13
N VAL A 30 8.53 11.79 -3.10
CA VAL A 30 9.31 13.02 -3.18
C VAL A 30 10.75 12.68 -2.78
N SER A 31 11.65 12.70 -3.74
CA SER A 31 13.05 12.36 -3.55
C SER A 31 13.94 13.24 -4.43
N GLU A 32 15.14 13.52 -3.96
CA GLU A 32 16.18 14.15 -4.77
C GLU A 32 16.79 13.16 -5.76
N ASN A 33 16.84 11.88 -5.39
CA ASN A 33 17.34 10.81 -6.25
C ASN A 33 16.22 10.22 -7.13
N ILE A 34 15.95 10.89 -8.24
CA ILE A 34 14.87 10.53 -9.17
C ILE A 34 15.12 9.15 -9.80
N LYS A 35 16.37 8.77 -10.06
CA LYS A 35 16.69 7.46 -10.67
C LYS A 35 16.23 6.31 -9.79
N GLN A 36 16.53 6.38 -8.49
CA GLN A 36 16.10 5.37 -7.52
C GLN A 36 14.57 5.33 -7.41
N ALA A 37 13.92 6.48 -7.28
CA ALA A 37 12.48 6.57 -7.19
C ALA A 37 11.75 6.00 -8.42
N ILE A 38 12.30 6.16 -9.61
CA ILE A 38 11.76 5.56 -10.85
C ILE A 38 11.91 4.03 -10.82
N THR A 39 13.06 3.52 -10.37
CA THR A 39 13.32 2.08 -10.27
C THR A 39 12.35 1.44 -9.28
N ASP A 40 12.15 2.04 -8.13
CA ASP A 40 11.24 1.57 -7.08
C ASP A 40 9.78 1.57 -7.57
N ALA A 41 9.36 2.64 -8.24
CA ALA A 41 8.03 2.74 -8.84
C ALA A 41 7.80 1.69 -9.94
N LYS A 42 8.81 1.40 -10.77
CA LYS A 42 8.73 0.35 -11.81
C LYS A 42 8.74 -1.06 -11.25
N SER A 43 9.37 -1.28 -10.09
CA SER A 43 9.34 -2.57 -9.39
C SER A 43 7.99 -2.90 -8.76
N GLY A 44 7.02 -1.99 -8.84
CA GLY A 44 5.64 -2.24 -8.40
C GLY A 44 5.36 -1.84 -6.96
N GLN A 45 5.99 -0.77 -6.49
CA GLN A 45 5.70 -0.20 -5.18
C GLN A 45 4.21 0.17 -5.06
N VAL A 46 3.55 -0.34 -4.04
CA VAL A 46 2.13 -0.10 -3.76
C VAL A 46 1.98 0.64 -2.44
N GLU A 47 1.15 1.67 -2.43
CA GLU A 47 0.83 2.41 -1.23
C GLU A 47 -0.31 1.72 -0.48
N ILE A 48 -0.09 1.44 0.80
CA ILE A 48 -1.11 0.89 1.70
C ILE A 48 -1.79 2.06 2.43
N ARG A 49 -3.08 2.21 2.24
CA ARG A 49 -3.91 3.20 2.95
C ARG A 49 -5.11 2.52 3.57
N ASN A 50 -5.45 2.95 4.76
CA ASN A 50 -6.71 2.60 5.38
C ASN A 50 -7.79 3.64 5.02
N ASP A 51 -9.03 3.21 4.95
CA ASP A 51 -10.18 4.09 4.83
C ASP A 51 -10.66 4.59 6.21
N LYS A 52 -11.76 5.34 6.24
CA LYS A 52 -12.33 5.90 7.48
C LYS A 52 -12.83 4.83 8.44
N ASP A 53 -13.19 3.67 7.93
CA ASP A 53 -13.74 2.54 8.69
C ASP A 53 -12.63 1.56 9.14
N GLY A 54 -11.37 1.85 8.82
CA GLY A 54 -10.21 1.02 9.16
C GLY A 54 -10.01 -0.16 8.24
N ASN A 55 -10.64 -0.19 7.06
CA ASN A 55 -10.40 -1.23 6.06
C ASN A 55 -9.19 -0.87 5.21
N ILE A 56 -8.46 -1.89 4.77
CA ILE A 56 -7.31 -1.77 3.88
C ILE A 56 -7.60 -2.55 2.60
N GLY A 57 -7.59 -1.86 1.47
CA GLY A 57 -7.70 -2.45 0.15
C GLY A 57 -6.40 -2.32 -0.63
N VAL A 58 -5.79 -3.45 -0.96
CA VAL A 58 -4.49 -3.50 -1.66
C VAL A 58 -4.52 -4.53 -2.76
N SER A 59 -3.97 -4.20 -3.91
CA SER A 59 -3.75 -5.15 -4.99
C SER A 59 -2.47 -5.96 -4.73
N ILE A 60 -2.59 -7.28 -4.62
CA ILE A 60 -1.45 -8.19 -4.41
C ILE A 60 -0.81 -8.66 -5.71
N GLY A 61 -1.47 -8.48 -6.84
CA GLY A 61 -0.92 -8.88 -8.13
C GLY A 61 -1.95 -8.88 -9.26
N LYS A 62 -1.54 -9.42 -10.38
CA LYS A 62 -2.35 -9.57 -11.59
C LYS A 62 -2.59 -11.05 -11.89
N LYS A 63 -3.57 -11.36 -12.73
CA LYS A 63 -3.86 -12.73 -13.20
C LYS A 63 -2.66 -13.45 -13.81
N SER A 64 -1.71 -12.71 -14.38
CA SER A 64 -0.50 -13.25 -14.99
C SER A 64 0.59 -13.64 -13.98
N PHE A 65 0.41 -13.35 -12.70
CA PHE A 65 1.38 -13.69 -11.66
C PHE A 65 1.23 -15.15 -11.27
N GLN A 66 2.36 -15.77 -10.94
CA GLN A 66 2.38 -17.11 -10.38
C GLN A 66 1.95 -17.10 -8.91
N ASP A 67 1.42 -18.20 -8.42
CA ASP A 67 0.91 -18.32 -7.05
C ASP A 67 1.96 -17.97 -6.00
N ASP A 68 3.21 -18.40 -6.19
CA ASP A 68 4.32 -18.08 -5.30
C ASP A 68 4.59 -16.58 -5.19
N GLN A 69 4.42 -15.85 -6.29
CA GLN A 69 4.60 -14.39 -6.30
C GLN A 69 3.46 -13.70 -5.54
N LEU A 70 2.23 -14.18 -5.67
CA LEU A 70 1.08 -13.66 -4.94
C LEU A 70 1.23 -13.90 -3.45
N ILE A 71 1.68 -15.09 -3.04
CA ILE A 71 1.93 -15.43 -1.64
C ILE A 71 3.04 -14.54 -1.05
N LYS A 72 4.13 -14.35 -1.78
CA LYS A 72 5.22 -13.46 -1.35
C LYS A 72 4.75 -12.02 -1.15
N ASN A 73 3.96 -11.51 -2.09
CA ASN A 73 3.40 -10.16 -1.99
C ASN A 73 2.44 -10.03 -0.81
N PHE A 74 1.59 -11.02 -0.60
CA PHE A 74 0.68 -11.06 0.54
C PHE A 74 1.44 -11.06 1.88
N ASN A 75 2.46 -11.91 2.02
CA ASN A 75 3.28 -11.95 3.23
C ASN A 75 4.00 -10.61 3.47
N ALA A 76 4.53 -9.98 2.43
CA ALA A 76 5.17 -8.67 2.54
C ALA A 76 4.20 -7.58 3.06
N ILE A 77 2.93 -7.65 2.68
CA ILE A 77 1.90 -6.73 3.19
C ILE A 77 1.65 -7.00 4.68
N ILE A 78 1.50 -8.26 5.07
CA ILE A 78 1.31 -8.63 6.49
C ILE A 78 2.49 -8.16 7.34
N ASP A 79 3.73 -8.45 6.91
CA ASP A 79 4.95 -8.01 7.61
C ASP A 79 5.02 -6.49 7.78
N THR A 80 4.57 -5.75 6.76
CA THR A 80 4.52 -4.28 6.82
C THR A 80 3.50 -3.81 7.85
N LEU A 81 2.33 -4.41 7.89
CA LEU A 81 1.29 -4.09 8.86
C LEU A 81 1.71 -4.43 10.30
N GLU A 82 2.42 -5.55 10.51
CA GLU A 82 2.96 -5.91 11.82
C GLU A 82 4.03 -4.92 12.29
N LYS A 83 4.89 -4.45 11.40
CA LYS A 83 5.87 -3.39 11.71
C LYS A 83 5.17 -2.09 12.12
N GLU A 84 4.12 -1.69 11.41
CA GLU A 84 3.33 -0.52 11.77
C GLU A 84 2.59 -0.69 13.11
N LYS A 85 2.10 -1.90 13.42
CA LYS A 85 1.53 -2.22 14.73
C LYS A 85 2.54 -1.99 15.85
N SER A 86 3.78 -2.46 15.68
CA SER A 86 4.86 -2.29 16.65
C SER A 86 5.22 -0.82 16.84
N ASN A 87 5.30 -0.05 15.74
CA ASN A 87 5.62 1.38 15.78
C ASN A 87 4.56 2.21 16.50
N ASN A 88 3.29 1.86 16.32
CA ASN A 88 2.16 2.63 16.87
C ASN A 88 1.67 2.10 18.23
N THR A 89 2.31 1.08 18.80
CA THR A 89 1.97 0.50 20.12
C THR A 89 0.48 0.13 20.24
N LEU A 90 -0.12 -0.36 19.17
CA LEU A 90 -1.52 -0.74 19.14
C LEU A 90 -1.73 -2.02 19.98
N LYS A 91 -2.66 -1.94 20.94
CA LYS A 91 -3.05 -3.09 21.76
C LYS A 91 -4.18 -3.86 21.06
N GLY A 92 -4.02 -5.18 20.98
CA GLY A 92 -5.02 -6.10 20.40
C GLY A 92 -4.66 -6.60 19.00
N ASP A 93 -5.60 -7.33 18.39
CA ASP A 93 -5.43 -7.88 17.04
C ASP A 93 -5.54 -6.78 16.00
N LEU A 94 -4.50 -6.63 15.19
CA LEU A 94 -4.47 -5.63 14.12
C LEU A 94 -5.47 -5.95 13.02
N ILE A 95 -5.51 -7.22 12.63
CA ILE A 95 -6.34 -7.70 11.52
C ILE A 95 -7.45 -8.57 12.07
N LYS A 96 -8.69 -8.10 12.01
CA LYS A 96 -9.87 -8.87 12.44
C LYS A 96 -10.30 -9.90 11.39
N SER A 97 -10.19 -9.56 10.13
CA SER A 97 -10.56 -10.44 9.02
C SER A 97 -9.83 -10.02 7.74
N ALA A 98 -9.46 -11.00 6.94
CA ALA A 98 -8.89 -10.77 5.62
C ALA A 98 -9.68 -11.53 4.57
N PHE A 99 -9.83 -10.91 3.42
CA PHE A 99 -10.52 -11.46 2.26
C PHE A 99 -9.64 -11.29 1.04
N VAL A 100 -9.65 -12.27 0.16
CA VAL A 100 -9.03 -12.19 -1.16
C VAL A 100 -10.12 -12.34 -2.22
N THR A 101 -10.04 -11.51 -3.25
CA THR A 101 -10.98 -11.54 -4.36
C THR A 101 -10.29 -11.14 -5.66
N SER A 102 -10.79 -11.62 -6.78
CA SER A 102 -10.47 -11.05 -8.08
C SER A 102 -11.43 -9.89 -8.39
N THR A 103 -11.08 -9.05 -9.36
CA THR A 103 -11.85 -7.83 -9.71
C THR A 103 -13.33 -8.11 -9.95
N MET A 104 -13.66 -9.22 -10.60
CA MET A 104 -15.05 -9.62 -10.93
C MET A 104 -15.43 -10.96 -10.30
N GLY A 105 -14.65 -11.47 -9.36
CA GLY A 105 -14.84 -12.78 -8.77
C GLY A 105 -15.48 -12.75 -7.39
N VAL A 106 -15.68 -13.94 -6.84
CA VAL A 106 -16.18 -14.14 -5.49
C VAL A 106 -15.08 -13.82 -4.47
N SER A 107 -15.48 -13.29 -3.34
CA SER A 107 -14.60 -13.01 -2.20
C SER A 107 -14.43 -14.24 -1.32
N TYR A 108 -13.20 -14.59 -1.00
CA TYR A 108 -12.85 -15.70 -0.13
C TYR A 108 -12.26 -15.18 1.18
N LYS A 109 -12.84 -15.62 2.29
CA LYS A 109 -12.31 -15.29 3.61
C LYS A 109 -11.08 -16.13 3.91
N LEU A 110 -10.00 -15.47 4.29
CA LEU A 110 -8.76 -16.12 4.71
C LEU A 110 -8.80 -16.44 6.20
N LYS A 111 -8.32 -17.63 6.55
CA LYS A 111 -8.04 -17.98 7.96
C LYS A 111 -6.67 -17.43 8.31
N LEU A 112 -6.63 -16.37 9.07
CA LEU A 112 -5.40 -15.84 9.65
C LEU A 112 -5.03 -16.70 10.86
N GLY A 113 -3.75 -17.04 10.99
CA GLY A 113 -3.25 -17.70 12.20
C GLY A 113 -3.46 -16.82 13.44
N LYS A 114 -3.59 -17.44 14.62
CA LYS A 114 -3.91 -16.72 15.88
C LYS A 114 -2.88 -15.68 16.34
N ASN A 115 -1.81 -15.43 15.60
CA ASN A 115 -0.69 -14.56 16.00
C ASN A 115 -0.50 -13.33 15.11
N ILE A 116 -1.49 -12.98 14.31
CA ILE A 116 -1.39 -11.80 13.44
C ILE A 116 -2.32 -10.69 13.92
#